data_c8eb6211c3baab98ff394565b54875d4
#
_entry.id   c8eb6211c3baab98ff394565b54875d4
#
_cell.length_a   1.000
_cell.length_b   1.000
_cell.length_c   1.000
_cell.angle_alpha   90.00
_cell.angle_beta   90.00
_cell.angle_gamma   90.00
#
_symmetry.space_group_name_H-M   'P 1'
#
loop_
_entity.id
_entity.type
_entity.pdbx_description
1 polymer ?
#
loop_
_entity_poly.entity_id
_entity_poly.type
_entity_poly.pdbx_seq_one_letter_code
_entity_poly.pdbx_strand_id
1 'polypeptide(L)'
;MKDLKSIFLLAIMLIVCQAVLAQTDKGIEYYNNKDYANAVKCFQQAAEQGDSIAQYKLGVCYDNGEGVTKDLQEAVKWYRKAAEQGNDDAQYSLGRCYYNGEGVTKDFQEAVKWYRKAAEQGNGEAQNNLGVSYAKGYGVTKDLQEAVKWFRKAAEQGYDKAQDNLGICYYLGEGVTKDIQEAVNWYRKAAEQGNDLAQDRLGGCYYNGDGVTKDFQEAVKWYRKAAEQGNPDAQYNLGVSYYSGNGVTKNFQEAVNWYRKAAEQGDANAQNNLGWCYFQGEGVPRSSQEAVKWYRKAAEQGNAYAQCNLGNCYYNGQGVTKDIQEAVKWCRKAAEQGDAVAQYNLGNSYLHGDGVDENLQEAVKWYRKAAEQGYADAQYSLGVCYYNGQGVTKDLQEAVKWYRKAAEQGNDKAQYNLGFCYFKGEGVPRSSQEAVKWNRKAAEQGNAYAQYNLGYCYLHGDGVDENYALAVKWFRKSALKGNSMAQGNLGYCYEMGYGVAKNYQEAVKWYRKSAGQGNTTAQRSLANCYAYGRGVPKNQAKADYWYQKANEGE
;
A
#
# COMPACT_ATOMS: atom_id res chain seq x y z
N MET A 1 -84.84 13.11 -1.01
CA MET A 1 -84.51 11.65 -1.05
C MET A 1 -83.08 11.36 -1.61
N LYS A 2 -82.56 12.14 -2.57
CA LYS A 2 -81.17 11.94 -3.08
C LYS A 2 -80.13 12.24 -2.00
N ASP A 3 -80.30 13.32 -1.26
CA ASP A 3 -79.34 13.75 -0.24
C ASP A 3 -79.26 12.78 0.98
N LEU A 4 -80.40 12.17 1.39
CA LEU A 4 -80.43 11.21 2.50
C LEU A 4 -79.69 9.89 2.14
N LYS A 5 -79.80 9.45 0.85
CA LYS A 5 -79.08 8.28 0.36
C LYS A 5 -77.57 8.53 0.31
N SER A 6 -77.17 9.74 -0.10
CA SER A 6 -75.76 10.14 -0.10
C SER A 6 -75.14 10.23 1.29
N ILE A 7 -75.86 10.77 2.26
CA ILE A 7 -75.44 10.85 3.68
C ILE A 7 -75.35 9.43 4.29
N PHE A 8 -76.28 8.56 4.00
CA PHE A 8 -76.27 7.18 4.48
C PHE A 8 -75.13 6.38 3.89
N LEU A 9 -74.86 6.52 2.60
CA LEU A 9 -73.70 5.93 1.94
C LEU A 9 -72.35 6.46 2.49
N LEU A 10 -72.28 7.76 2.77
CA LEU A 10 -71.08 8.36 3.40
C LEU A 10 -70.85 7.82 4.83
N ALA A 11 -71.94 7.66 5.62
CA ALA A 11 -71.86 7.09 6.95
C ALA A 11 -71.40 5.62 6.94
N ILE A 12 -71.93 4.82 6.04
CA ILE A 12 -71.47 3.41 5.85
C ILE A 12 -70.00 3.37 5.43
N MET A 13 -69.57 4.20 4.49
CA MET A 13 -68.15 4.31 4.07
C MET A 13 -67.26 4.67 5.26
N LEU A 14 -67.65 5.62 6.09
CA LEU A 14 -66.91 6.03 7.29
C LEU A 14 -66.76 4.88 8.30
N ILE A 15 -67.84 4.11 8.55
CA ILE A 15 -67.82 2.97 9.46
C ILE A 15 -66.92 1.85 8.92
N VAL A 16 -66.99 1.55 7.63
CA VAL A 16 -66.13 0.57 7.00
C VAL A 16 -64.65 1.02 7.05
N CYS A 17 -64.37 2.28 6.76
CA CYS A 17 -63.02 2.84 6.82
C CYS A 17 -62.44 2.76 8.26
N GLN A 18 -63.24 3.10 9.29
CA GLN A 18 -62.83 2.96 10.70
C GLN A 18 -62.56 1.50 11.09
N ALA A 19 -63.37 0.55 10.61
CA ALA A 19 -63.17 -0.86 10.88
C ALA A 19 -61.87 -1.40 10.24
N VAL A 20 -61.55 -0.94 9.03
CA VAL A 20 -60.32 -1.31 8.31
C VAL A 20 -59.09 -0.74 9.03
N LEU A 21 -59.12 0.53 9.41
CA LEU A 21 -58.04 1.16 10.19
C LEU A 21 -57.81 0.42 11.53
N ALA A 22 -58.87 0.10 12.27
CA ALA A 22 -58.76 -0.65 13.52
C ALA A 22 -58.15 -2.05 13.33
N GLN A 23 -58.43 -2.69 12.18
CA GLN A 23 -57.82 -3.97 11.82
C GLN A 23 -56.35 -3.85 11.51
N THR A 24 -55.91 -2.78 10.80
CA THR A 24 -54.53 -2.45 10.53
C THR A 24 -53.75 -2.17 11.82
N ASP A 25 -54.30 -1.34 12.71
CA ASP A 25 -53.67 -1.02 14.01
C ASP A 25 -53.47 -2.28 14.85
N LYS A 26 -54.47 -3.15 14.91
CA LYS A 26 -54.40 -4.44 15.61
C LYS A 26 -53.33 -5.36 14.98
N GLY A 27 -53.20 -5.35 13.66
CA GLY A 27 -52.14 -6.05 12.93
C GLY A 27 -50.76 -5.52 13.31
N ILE A 28 -50.57 -4.20 13.41
CA ILE A 28 -49.35 -3.56 13.85
C ILE A 28 -49.01 -3.92 15.31
N GLU A 29 -50.02 -3.97 16.19
CA GLU A 29 -49.83 -4.40 17.58
C GLU A 29 -49.33 -5.84 17.67
N TYR A 30 -49.95 -6.77 16.94
CA TYR A 30 -49.48 -8.17 16.86
C TYR A 30 -48.07 -8.27 16.28
N TYR A 31 -47.78 -7.52 15.24
CA TYR A 31 -46.45 -7.49 14.62
C TYR A 31 -45.38 -7.03 15.59
N ASN A 32 -45.59 -5.96 16.32
CA ASN A 32 -44.69 -5.42 17.33
C ASN A 32 -44.48 -6.41 18.51
N ASN A 33 -45.50 -7.22 18.83
CA ASN A 33 -45.44 -8.28 19.83
C ASN A 33 -44.87 -9.60 19.26
N LYS A 34 -44.36 -9.60 17.99
CA LYS A 34 -43.83 -10.76 17.28
C LYS A 34 -44.83 -11.91 17.05
N ASP A 35 -46.12 -11.64 17.20
CA ASP A 35 -47.21 -12.57 16.83
C ASP A 35 -47.54 -12.39 15.34
N TYR A 36 -46.57 -12.77 14.49
CA TYR A 36 -46.64 -12.56 13.07
C TYR A 36 -47.81 -13.29 12.41
N ALA A 37 -48.21 -14.46 12.94
CA ALA A 37 -49.34 -15.23 12.40
C ALA A 37 -50.67 -14.49 12.53
N ASN A 38 -50.92 -13.84 13.66
CA ASN A 38 -52.10 -13.02 13.84
C ASN A 38 -51.99 -11.66 13.16
N ALA A 39 -50.78 -11.08 13.11
CA ALA A 39 -50.48 -9.86 12.35
C ALA A 39 -50.85 -10.02 10.86
N VAL A 40 -50.39 -11.09 10.21
CA VAL A 40 -50.68 -11.39 8.80
C VAL A 40 -52.17 -11.52 8.55
N LYS A 41 -52.95 -12.22 9.42
CA LYS A 41 -54.41 -12.32 9.28
C LYS A 41 -55.09 -10.94 9.31
N CYS A 42 -54.66 -10.08 10.21
CA CYS A 42 -55.20 -8.73 10.32
C CYS A 42 -54.82 -7.89 9.08
N PHE A 43 -53.55 -7.92 8.69
CA PHE A 43 -53.10 -7.19 7.50
C PHE A 43 -53.77 -7.71 6.23
N GLN A 44 -53.97 -9.03 6.06
CA GLN A 44 -54.61 -9.58 4.88
C GLN A 44 -56.05 -9.07 4.76
N GLN A 45 -56.83 -9.09 5.86
CA GLN A 45 -58.19 -8.59 5.88
C GLN A 45 -58.30 -7.12 5.51
N ALA A 46 -57.43 -6.27 6.07
CA ALA A 46 -57.44 -4.84 5.78
C ALA A 46 -56.86 -4.54 4.35
N ALA A 47 -55.83 -5.27 3.92
CA ALA A 47 -55.21 -5.11 2.58
C ALA A 47 -56.19 -5.48 1.44
N GLU A 48 -57.01 -6.50 1.65
CA GLU A 48 -58.07 -6.89 0.71
C GLU A 48 -59.18 -5.83 0.59
N GLN A 49 -59.38 -5.03 1.67
CA GLN A 49 -60.29 -3.89 1.68
C GLN A 49 -59.66 -2.60 1.16
N GLY A 50 -58.40 -2.65 0.74
CA GLY A 50 -57.71 -1.54 0.06
C GLY A 50 -56.83 -0.67 0.95
N ASP A 51 -56.64 -1.00 2.25
CA ASP A 51 -55.74 -0.24 3.11
C ASP A 51 -54.29 -0.32 2.67
N SER A 52 -53.72 0.83 2.32
CA SER A 52 -52.35 0.88 1.75
C SER A 52 -51.27 0.55 2.77
N ILE A 53 -51.49 0.86 4.06
CA ILE A 53 -50.56 0.53 5.15
C ILE A 53 -50.57 -0.98 5.39
N ALA A 54 -51.75 -1.60 5.47
CA ALA A 54 -51.86 -3.05 5.58
C ALA A 54 -51.26 -3.79 4.37
N GLN A 55 -51.51 -3.28 3.17
CA GLN A 55 -50.89 -3.83 1.94
C GLN A 55 -49.35 -3.79 2.02
N TYR A 56 -48.78 -2.64 2.42
CA TYR A 56 -47.34 -2.52 2.62
C TYR A 56 -46.83 -3.51 3.67
N LYS A 57 -47.44 -3.54 4.86
CA LYS A 57 -47.08 -4.45 5.97
C LYS A 57 -47.18 -5.92 5.58
N LEU A 58 -48.23 -6.30 4.84
CA LEU A 58 -48.36 -7.65 4.30
C LEU A 58 -47.25 -7.98 3.30
N GLY A 59 -46.88 -7.02 2.45
CA GLY A 59 -45.69 -7.14 1.58
C GLY A 59 -44.41 -7.38 2.37
N VAL A 60 -44.20 -6.67 3.48
CA VAL A 60 -43.05 -6.88 4.39
C VAL A 60 -43.06 -8.28 4.99
N CYS A 61 -44.23 -8.77 5.42
CA CYS A 61 -44.37 -10.12 5.97
C CYS A 61 -43.95 -11.20 4.94
N TYR A 62 -44.36 -11.06 3.69
CA TYR A 62 -43.97 -11.99 2.63
C TYR A 62 -42.46 -11.85 2.25
N ASP A 63 -41.91 -10.63 2.27
CA ASP A 63 -40.51 -10.37 2.00
C ASP A 63 -39.59 -11.02 3.03
N ASN A 64 -39.96 -10.93 4.32
CA ASN A 64 -39.18 -11.49 5.41
C ASN A 64 -39.50 -12.97 5.72
N GLY A 65 -40.70 -13.46 5.35
CA GLY A 65 -41.21 -14.76 5.78
C GLY A 65 -41.76 -14.75 7.21
N GLU A 66 -42.30 -13.61 7.64
CA GLU A 66 -42.84 -13.42 9.00
C GLU A 66 -44.34 -13.73 9.07
N GLY A 67 -44.71 -14.82 9.74
CA GLY A 67 -46.10 -15.31 9.82
C GLY A 67 -46.62 -15.97 8.53
N VAL A 68 -45.86 -15.94 7.46
CA VAL A 68 -46.13 -16.59 6.18
C VAL A 68 -44.81 -17.15 5.60
N THR A 69 -44.92 -18.08 4.68
CA THR A 69 -43.74 -18.51 3.90
C THR A 69 -43.22 -17.34 3.07
N LYS A 70 -41.90 -17.11 3.09
CA LYS A 70 -41.26 -16.08 2.30
C LYS A 70 -41.59 -16.25 0.81
N ASP A 71 -42.17 -15.21 0.23
CA ASP A 71 -42.51 -15.14 -1.19
C ASP A 71 -42.32 -13.72 -1.73
N LEU A 72 -41.18 -13.50 -2.43
CA LEU A 72 -40.81 -12.20 -2.96
C LEU A 72 -41.75 -11.74 -4.09
N GLN A 73 -42.40 -12.66 -4.81
CA GLN A 73 -43.36 -12.29 -5.86
C GLN A 73 -44.66 -11.80 -5.24
N GLU A 74 -45.15 -12.46 -4.19
CA GLU A 74 -46.30 -11.96 -3.43
C GLU A 74 -45.97 -10.62 -2.71
N ALA A 75 -44.77 -10.48 -2.14
CA ALA A 75 -44.32 -9.21 -1.56
C ALA A 75 -44.44 -8.05 -2.57
N VAL A 76 -43.91 -8.25 -3.78
CA VAL A 76 -43.95 -7.24 -4.85
C VAL A 76 -45.38 -6.90 -5.26
N LYS A 77 -46.29 -7.87 -5.33
CA LYS A 77 -47.70 -7.59 -5.64
C LYS A 77 -48.36 -6.69 -4.61
N TRP A 78 -48.07 -6.93 -3.34
CA TRP A 78 -48.62 -6.11 -2.27
C TRP A 78 -47.94 -4.74 -2.17
N TYR A 79 -46.61 -4.66 -2.32
CA TYR A 79 -45.91 -3.38 -2.44
C TYR A 79 -46.46 -2.53 -3.59
N ARG A 80 -46.71 -3.13 -4.76
CA ARG A 80 -47.25 -2.42 -5.94
C ARG A 80 -48.62 -1.82 -5.65
N LYS A 81 -49.55 -2.59 -5.01
CA LYS A 81 -50.87 -2.08 -4.66
C LYS A 81 -50.77 -0.88 -3.72
N ALA A 82 -49.94 -0.96 -2.69
CA ALA A 82 -49.73 0.13 -1.75
C ALA A 82 -49.04 1.33 -2.43
N ALA A 83 -48.04 1.09 -3.23
CA ALA A 83 -47.26 2.12 -3.94
C ALA A 83 -48.09 2.91 -4.95
N GLU A 84 -49.04 2.23 -5.63
CA GLU A 84 -49.99 2.86 -6.57
C GLU A 84 -50.98 3.76 -5.84
N GLN A 85 -51.27 3.49 -4.55
CA GLN A 85 -52.07 4.34 -3.69
C GLN A 85 -51.27 5.51 -3.06
N GLY A 86 -49.98 5.60 -3.31
CA GLY A 86 -49.13 6.70 -2.83
C GLY A 86 -48.36 6.41 -1.55
N ASN A 87 -48.42 5.19 -1.00
CA ASN A 87 -47.61 4.83 0.18
C ASN A 87 -46.12 4.91 -0.15
N ASP A 88 -45.39 5.80 0.48
CA ASP A 88 -43.99 6.10 0.15
C ASP A 88 -43.02 4.97 0.55
N ASP A 89 -43.25 4.28 1.65
CA ASP A 89 -42.48 3.10 2.09
C ASP A 89 -42.64 1.95 1.07
N ALA A 90 -43.88 1.77 0.58
CA ALA A 90 -44.13 0.76 -0.45
C ALA A 90 -43.50 1.14 -1.80
N GLN A 91 -43.50 2.41 -2.18
CA GLN A 91 -42.81 2.93 -3.37
C GLN A 91 -41.30 2.70 -3.26
N TYR A 92 -40.70 3.01 -2.10
CA TYR A 92 -39.29 2.70 -1.85
C TYR A 92 -39.01 1.19 -1.94
N SER A 93 -39.80 0.36 -1.25
CA SER A 93 -39.62 -1.10 -1.25
C SER A 93 -39.77 -1.71 -2.65
N LEU A 94 -40.74 -1.24 -3.41
CA LEU A 94 -40.93 -1.66 -4.80
C LEU A 94 -39.75 -1.24 -5.69
N GLY A 95 -39.24 -0.03 -5.50
CA GLY A 95 -38.01 0.46 -6.15
C GLY A 95 -36.80 -0.42 -5.82
N ARG A 96 -36.65 -0.84 -4.55
CA ARG A 96 -35.59 -1.78 -4.11
C ARG A 96 -35.73 -3.14 -4.80
N CYS A 97 -36.95 -3.67 -4.87
CA CYS A 97 -37.21 -4.93 -5.57
C CYS A 97 -36.78 -4.88 -7.05
N TYR A 98 -37.09 -3.81 -7.76
CA TYR A 98 -36.63 -3.63 -9.14
C TYR A 98 -35.12 -3.40 -9.25
N TYR A 99 -34.51 -2.68 -8.29
CA TYR A 99 -33.09 -2.43 -8.27
C TYR A 99 -32.27 -3.73 -8.10
N ASN A 100 -32.71 -4.62 -7.21
CA ASN A 100 -32.03 -5.88 -6.92
C ASN A 100 -32.45 -7.03 -7.84
N GLY A 101 -33.68 -7.00 -8.39
CA GLY A 101 -34.31 -8.12 -9.08
C GLY A 101 -34.95 -9.12 -8.12
N GLU A 102 -35.50 -8.64 -6.99
CA GLU A 102 -36.14 -9.44 -5.95
C GLU A 102 -37.64 -9.58 -6.25
N GLY A 103 -38.10 -10.78 -6.57
CA GLY A 103 -39.50 -11.05 -6.93
C GLY A 103 -39.94 -10.47 -8.29
N VAL A 104 -39.10 -9.73 -8.95
CA VAL A 104 -39.28 -9.14 -10.31
C VAL A 104 -37.97 -9.18 -11.08
N THR A 105 -38.05 -9.06 -12.39
CA THR A 105 -36.87 -8.86 -13.22
C THR A 105 -36.21 -7.53 -12.87
N LYS A 106 -34.90 -7.54 -12.71
CA LYS A 106 -34.10 -6.35 -12.40
C LYS A 106 -34.29 -5.27 -13.48
N ASP A 107 -34.70 -4.09 -13.05
CA ASP A 107 -34.93 -2.94 -13.91
C ASP A 107 -34.62 -1.62 -13.16
N PHE A 108 -33.49 -1.01 -13.49
CA PHE A 108 -33.06 0.21 -12.86
C PHE A 108 -33.93 1.42 -13.24
N GLN A 109 -34.57 1.43 -14.42
CA GLN A 109 -35.44 2.52 -14.82
C GLN A 109 -36.74 2.51 -14.00
N GLU A 110 -37.35 1.35 -13.84
CA GLU A 110 -38.51 1.21 -12.95
C GLU A 110 -38.12 1.48 -11.49
N ALA A 111 -36.94 1.01 -11.03
CA ALA A 111 -36.46 1.34 -9.68
C ALA A 111 -36.41 2.84 -9.43
N VAL A 112 -35.77 3.60 -10.33
CA VAL A 112 -35.65 5.06 -10.23
C VAL A 112 -37.02 5.75 -10.27
N LYS A 113 -37.93 5.29 -11.07
CA LYS A 113 -39.29 5.84 -11.12
C LYS A 113 -40.02 5.73 -9.78
N TRP A 114 -39.88 4.60 -9.10
CA TRP A 114 -40.47 4.39 -7.80
C TRP A 114 -39.72 5.11 -6.68
N TYR A 115 -38.37 5.10 -6.71
CA TYR A 115 -37.57 5.90 -5.78
C TYR A 115 -37.90 7.39 -5.88
N ARG A 116 -38.08 7.94 -7.09
CA ARG A 116 -38.43 9.35 -7.29
C ARG A 116 -39.76 9.70 -6.61
N LYS A 117 -40.79 8.85 -6.80
CA LYS A 117 -42.09 9.08 -6.17
C LYS A 117 -42.00 9.12 -4.64
N ALA A 118 -41.29 8.16 -4.05
CA ALA A 118 -41.08 8.12 -2.60
C ALA A 118 -40.23 9.32 -2.13
N ALA A 119 -39.15 9.64 -2.85
CA ALA A 119 -38.24 10.72 -2.53
C ALA A 119 -38.90 12.10 -2.58
N GLU A 120 -39.81 12.33 -3.51
CA GLU A 120 -40.61 13.55 -3.64
C GLU A 120 -41.59 13.71 -2.46
N GLN A 121 -42.03 12.61 -1.85
CA GLN A 121 -42.85 12.60 -0.62
C GLN A 121 -42.01 12.78 0.66
N GLY A 122 -40.68 12.77 0.57
CA GLY A 122 -39.78 12.99 1.70
C GLY A 122 -39.12 11.74 2.25
N ASN A 123 -39.34 10.55 1.67
CA ASN A 123 -38.73 9.31 2.13
C ASN A 123 -37.19 9.40 1.99
N GLY A 124 -36.47 9.40 3.13
CA GLY A 124 -35.03 9.62 3.20
C GLY A 124 -34.21 8.50 2.54
N GLU A 125 -34.66 7.25 2.67
CA GLU A 125 -34.03 6.10 2.03
C GLU A 125 -34.14 6.17 0.53
N ALA A 126 -35.31 6.54 0.03
CA ALA A 126 -35.53 6.74 -1.40
C ALA A 126 -34.73 7.92 -1.96
N GLN A 127 -34.62 9.02 -1.21
CA GLN A 127 -33.78 10.15 -1.58
C GLN A 127 -32.32 9.75 -1.70
N ASN A 128 -31.79 9.00 -0.73
CA ASN A 128 -30.43 8.48 -0.79
C ASN A 128 -30.24 7.57 -2.01
N ASN A 129 -31.14 6.61 -2.24
CA ASN A 129 -31.01 5.65 -3.34
C ASN A 129 -31.19 6.31 -4.72
N LEU A 130 -32.02 7.34 -4.80
CA LEU A 130 -32.13 8.18 -6.02
C LEU A 130 -30.84 8.95 -6.26
N GLY A 131 -30.22 9.51 -5.22
CA GLY A 131 -28.90 10.13 -5.29
C GLY A 131 -27.83 9.15 -5.79
N VAL A 132 -27.79 7.93 -5.26
CA VAL A 132 -26.88 6.86 -5.73
C VAL A 132 -27.15 6.54 -7.20
N SER A 133 -28.43 6.48 -7.62
CA SER A 133 -28.80 6.20 -8.99
C SER A 133 -28.27 7.25 -9.96
N TYR A 134 -28.38 8.52 -9.61
CA TYR A 134 -27.80 9.62 -10.39
C TYR A 134 -26.26 9.61 -10.38
N ALA A 135 -25.65 9.34 -9.22
CA ALA A 135 -24.18 9.29 -9.12
C ALA A 135 -23.55 8.18 -9.98
N LYS A 136 -24.23 7.05 -10.11
CA LYS A 136 -23.74 5.87 -10.85
C LYS A 136 -24.31 5.76 -12.28
N GLY A 137 -25.36 6.50 -12.60
CA GLY A 137 -26.07 6.38 -13.88
C GLY A 137 -26.96 5.12 -13.97
N TYR A 138 -27.48 4.63 -12.83
CA TYR A 138 -28.36 3.47 -12.81
C TYR A 138 -29.81 3.86 -13.12
N GLY A 139 -30.31 3.48 -14.30
CA GLY A 139 -31.67 3.78 -14.75
C GLY A 139 -31.92 5.26 -15.11
N VAL A 140 -30.91 6.11 -14.99
CA VAL A 140 -30.89 7.54 -15.37
C VAL A 140 -29.54 7.91 -15.92
N THR A 141 -29.49 9.01 -16.68
CA THR A 141 -28.19 9.61 -17.06
C THR A 141 -27.44 10.03 -15.80
N LYS A 142 -26.15 9.72 -15.75
CA LYS A 142 -25.28 10.14 -14.64
C LYS A 142 -25.29 11.65 -14.49
N ASP A 143 -25.63 12.12 -13.29
CA ASP A 143 -25.66 13.56 -12.95
C ASP A 143 -25.27 13.73 -11.47
N LEU A 144 -24.03 14.15 -11.25
CA LEU A 144 -23.48 14.31 -9.90
C LEU A 144 -24.09 15.51 -9.15
N GLN A 145 -24.53 16.54 -9.87
CA GLN A 145 -25.19 17.69 -9.24
C GLN A 145 -26.57 17.30 -8.72
N GLU A 146 -27.33 16.55 -9.52
CA GLU A 146 -28.62 16.03 -9.09
C GLU A 146 -28.47 15.01 -7.96
N ALA A 147 -27.44 14.15 -8.00
CA ALA A 147 -27.12 13.23 -6.91
C ALA A 147 -26.92 13.97 -5.58
N VAL A 148 -26.12 15.04 -5.58
CA VAL A 148 -25.87 15.86 -4.38
C VAL A 148 -27.13 16.51 -3.84
N LYS A 149 -28.04 16.98 -4.69
CA LYS A 149 -29.32 17.54 -4.23
C LYS A 149 -30.15 16.52 -3.44
N TRP A 150 -30.19 15.28 -3.93
CA TRP A 150 -30.93 14.23 -3.26
C TRP A 150 -30.24 13.74 -1.99
N PHE A 151 -28.90 13.57 -2.01
CA PHE A 151 -28.14 13.26 -0.81
C PHE A 151 -28.31 14.34 0.27
N ARG A 152 -28.30 15.63 -0.10
CA ARG A 152 -28.48 16.74 0.84
C ARG A 152 -29.85 16.67 1.51
N LYS A 153 -30.94 16.46 0.75
CA LYS A 153 -32.28 16.33 1.30
C LYS A 153 -32.37 15.21 2.36
N ALA A 154 -31.80 14.03 2.05
CA ALA A 154 -31.79 12.92 2.99
C ALA A 154 -30.86 13.17 4.19
N ALA A 155 -29.69 13.78 3.96
CA ALA A 155 -28.70 14.08 4.99
C ALA A 155 -29.23 15.12 6.00
N GLU A 156 -29.96 16.12 5.55
CA GLU A 156 -30.61 17.15 6.38
C GLU A 156 -31.72 16.55 7.25
N GLN A 157 -32.37 15.47 6.82
CA GLN A 157 -33.30 14.69 7.62
C GLN A 157 -32.61 13.78 8.65
N GLY A 158 -31.28 13.73 8.65
CA GLY A 158 -30.50 12.90 9.57
C GLY A 158 -30.15 11.52 9.04
N TYR A 159 -30.40 11.22 7.76
CA TYR A 159 -30.12 9.90 7.21
C TYR A 159 -28.61 9.68 7.09
N ASP A 160 -28.05 8.78 7.90
CA ASP A 160 -26.60 8.59 8.06
C ASP A 160 -25.86 8.21 6.79
N LYS A 161 -26.44 7.31 5.98
CA LYS A 161 -25.85 6.90 4.68
C LYS A 161 -25.78 8.06 3.69
N ALA A 162 -26.79 8.94 3.71
CA ALA A 162 -26.78 10.13 2.85
C ALA A 162 -25.80 11.18 3.35
N GLN A 163 -25.61 11.30 4.66
CA GLN A 163 -24.58 12.17 5.25
C GLN A 163 -23.19 11.70 4.83
N ASP A 164 -22.92 10.39 4.88
CA ASP A 164 -21.67 9.82 4.40
C ASP A 164 -21.46 10.07 2.91
N ASN A 165 -22.46 9.80 2.06
CA ASN A 165 -22.40 10.05 0.62
C ASN A 165 -22.19 11.54 0.29
N LEU A 166 -22.85 12.44 1.02
CA LEU A 166 -22.67 13.88 0.84
C LEU A 166 -21.26 14.32 1.25
N GLY A 167 -20.73 13.74 2.33
CA GLY A 167 -19.34 13.92 2.76
C GLY A 167 -18.36 13.51 1.65
N ILE A 168 -18.57 12.38 0.99
CA ILE A 168 -17.75 11.91 -0.14
C ILE A 168 -17.81 12.94 -1.29
N CYS A 169 -18.99 13.44 -1.63
CA CYS A 169 -19.14 14.44 -2.69
C CYS A 169 -18.33 15.70 -2.41
N TYR A 170 -18.35 16.22 -1.18
CA TYR A 170 -17.55 17.38 -0.78
C TYR A 170 -16.04 17.05 -0.73
N TYR A 171 -15.65 15.88 -0.27
CA TYR A 171 -14.24 15.48 -0.19
C TYR A 171 -13.59 15.37 -1.57
N LEU A 172 -14.31 14.80 -2.54
CA LEU A 172 -13.82 14.64 -3.92
C LEU A 172 -14.07 15.87 -4.81
N GLY A 173 -15.06 16.71 -4.48
CA GLY A 173 -15.53 17.79 -5.35
C GLY A 173 -16.44 17.28 -6.47
N GLU A 174 -17.18 16.22 -6.23
CA GLU A 174 -18.08 15.60 -7.21
C GLU A 174 -19.50 16.18 -7.09
N GLY A 175 -19.95 16.91 -8.12
CA GLY A 175 -21.26 17.58 -8.15
C GLY A 175 -21.36 18.82 -7.26
N VAL A 176 -20.34 19.13 -6.49
CA VAL A 176 -20.16 20.34 -5.66
C VAL A 176 -18.71 20.78 -5.70
N THR A 177 -18.46 22.04 -5.34
CA THR A 177 -17.09 22.51 -5.10
C THR A 177 -16.47 21.70 -3.96
N LYS A 178 -15.22 21.25 -4.16
CA LYS A 178 -14.46 20.51 -3.14
C LYS A 178 -14.34 21.34 -1.86
N ASP A 179 -14.79 20.78 -0.76
CA ASP A 179 -14.69 21.37 0.58
C ASP A 179 -14.49 20.27 1.61
N ILE A 180 -13.20 20.06 2.00
CA ILE A 180 -12.83 18.97 2.90
C ILE A 180 -13.35 19.23 4.32
N GLN A 181 -13.46 20.51 4.74
CA GLN A 181 -14.00 20.85 6.05
C GLN A 181 -15.50 20.48 6.14
N GLU A 182 -16.26 20.79 5.09
CA GLU A 182 -17.66 20.41 5.02
C GLU A 182 -17.83 18.88 4.93
N ALA A 183 -16.94 18.20 4.20
CA ALA A 183 -16.92 16.73 4.16
C ALA A 183 -16.78 16.13 5.57
N VAL A 184 -15.82 16.62 6.36
CA VAL A 184 -15.60 16.18 7.75
C VAL A 184 -16.83 16.44 8.63
N ASN A 185 -17.50 17.56 8.45
CA ASN A 185 -18.72 17.86 9.19
C ASN A 185 -19.82 16.82 8.92
N TRP A 186 -19.99 16.41 7.67
CA TRP A 186 -20.96 15.39 7.30
C TRP A 186 -20.54 13.99 7.75
N TYR A 187 -19.26 13.60 7.59
CA TYR A 187 -18.75 12.34 8.12
C TYR A 187 -18.95 12.24 9.64
N ARG A 188 -18.72 13.33 10.38
CA ARG A 188 -18.91 13.35 11.83
C ARG A 188 -20.37 13.08 12.22
N LYS A 189 -21.32 13.73 11.55
CA LYS A 189 -22.75 13.49 11.80
C LYS A 189 -23.14 12.04 11.56
N ALA A 190 -22.68 11.42 10.48
CA ALA A 190 -22.93 10.02 10.17
C ALA A 190 -22.22 9.09 11.17
N ALA A 191 -20.96 9.38 11.49
CA ALA A 191 -20.14 8.59 12.41
C ALA A 191 -20.69 8.57 13.84
N GLU A 192 -21.24 9.70 14.31
CA GLU A 192 -21.89 9.83 15.62
C GLU A 192 -23.17 9.00 15.70
N GLN A 193 -23.86 8.78 14.59
CA GLN A 193 -25.02 7.89 14.49
C GLN A 193 -24.64 6.41 14.38
N GLY A 194 -23.33 6.09 14.28
CA GLY A 194 -22.85 4.71 14.24
C GLY A 194 -22.49 4.20 12.85
N ASN A 195 -22.59 5.02 11.80
CA ASN A 195 -22.20 4.61 10.45
C ASN A 195 -20.70 4.24 10.42
N ASP A 196 -20.39 2.97 10.18
CA ASP A 196 -19.05 2.42 10.24
C ASP A 196 -18.13 2.95 9.12
N LEU A 197 -18.69 3.17 7.92
CA LEU A 197 -17.94 3.76 6.80
C LEU A 197 -17.56 5.21 7.09
N ALA A 198 -18.48 5.98 7.65
CA ALA A 198 -18.19 7.36 8.02
C ALA A 198 -17.21 7.45 9.20
N GLN A 199 -17.27 6.51 10.15
CA GLN A 199 -16.29 6.41 11.24
C GLN A 199 -14.89 6.15 10.71
N ASP A 200 -14.71 5.23 9.75
CA ASP A 200 -13.42 4.98 9.12
C ASP A 200 -12.91 6.21 8.38
N ARG A 201 -13.75 6.86 7.55
CA ARG A 201 -13.37 8.08 6.83
C ARG A 201 -12.99 9.23 7.75
N LEU A 202 -13.76 9.43 8.81
CA LEU A 202 -13.45 10.45 9.81
C LEU A 202 -12.13 10.15 10.52
N GLY A 203 -11.86 8.88 10.83
CA GLY A 203 -10.56 8.42 11.31
C GLY A 203 -9.44 8.75 10.34
N GLY A 204 -9.64 8.53 9.02
CA GLY A 204 -8.72 8.90 7.96
C GLY A 204 -8.45 10.40 7.90
N CYS A 205 -9.48 11.22 8.03
CA CYS A 205 -9.33 12.67 8.07
C CYS A 205 -8.45 13.13 9.25
N TYR A 206 -8.64 12.59 10.45
CA TYR A 206 -7.78 12.89 11.59
C TYR A 206 -6.36 12.34 11.44
N TYR A 207 -6.21 11.16 10.82
CA TYR A 207 -4.89 10.56 10.59
C TYR A 207 -4.02 11.38 9.65
N ASN A 208 -4.62 11.93 8.59
CA ASN A 208 -3.92 12.74 7.59
C ASN A 208 -3.84 14.22 7.95
N GLY A 209 -4.83 14.75 8.68
CA GLY A 209 -5.05 16.19 8.89
C GLY A 209 -5.90 16.81 7.77
N ASP A 210 -6.78 16.02 7.14
CA ASP A 210 -7.64 16.47 6.06
C ASP A 210 -8.88 17.18 6.63
N GLY A 211 -8.98 18.51 6.47
CA GLY A 211 -10.09 19.33 6.96
C GLY A 211 -10.17 19.42 8.50
N VAL A 212 -9.24 18.83 9.23
CA VAL A 212 -9.08 18.90 10.68
C VAL A 212 -7.62 18.92 11.05
N THR A 213 -7.29 19.37 12.26
CA THR A 213 -5.92 19.22 12.78
C THR A 213 -5.58 17.73 12.90
N LYS A 214 -4.43 17.35 12.41
CA LYS A 214 -3.92 15.97 12.48
C LYS A 214 -3.87 15.50 13.92
N ASP A 215 -4.57 14.41 14.21
CA ASP A 215 -4.64 13.79 15.53
C ASP A 215 -4.77 12.27 15.42
N PHE A 216 -3.66 11.58 15.63
CA PHE A 216 -3.62 10.11 15.56
C PHE A 216 -4.43 9.43 16.68
N GLN A 217 -4.58 10.05 17.86
CA GLN A 217 -5.35 9.48 18.95
C GLN A 217 -6.83 9.52 18.61
N GLU A 218 -7.31 10.64 18.07
CA GLU A 218 -8.68 10.77 17.62
C GLU A 218 -8.97 9.84 16.43
N ALA A 219 -8.02 9.71 15.48
CA ALA A 219 -8.12 8.77 14.37
C ALA A 219 -8.34 7.33 14.87
N VAL A 220 -7.53 6.88 15.83
CA VAL A 220 -7.64 5.53 16.40
C VAL A 220 -8.96 5.30 17.11
N LYS A 221 -9.53 6.30 17.79
CA LYS A 221 -10.86 6.17 18.41
C LYS A 221 -11.95 5.86 17.38
N TRP A 222 -11.91 6.56 16.25
CA TRP A 222 -12.88 6.35 15.18
C TRP A 222 -12.65 5.05 14.43
N TYR A 223 -11.41 4.72 14.09
CA TYR A 223 -11.07 3.41 13.51
C TYR A 223 -11.52 2.26 14.41
N ARG A 224 -11.32 2.36 15.72
CA ARG A 224 -11.74 1.32 16.66
C ARG A 224 -13.25 1.09 16.65
N LYS A 225 -14.04 2.16 16.67
CA LYS A 225 -15.50 2.07 16.59
C LYS A 225 -15.97 1.33 15.32
N ALA A 226 -15.41 1.70 14.16
CA ALA A 226 -15.72 1.04 12.91
C ALA A 226 -15.22 -0.41 12.87
N ALA A 227 -14.00 -0.66 13.34
CA ALA A 227 -13.38 -1.98 13.35
C ALA A 227 -14.13 -2.99 14.26
N GLU A 228 -14.65 -2.52 15.39
CA GLU A 228 -15.48 -3.32 16.30
C GLU A 228 -16.84 -3.68 15.70
N GLN A 229 -17.36 -2.87 14.79
CA GLN A 229 -18.55 -3.17 13.98
C GLN A 229 -18.25 -4.15 12.83
N GLY A 230 -16.97 -4.47 12.58
CA GLY A 230 -16.57 -5.42 11.55
C GLY A 230 -16.05 -4.77 10.25
N ASN A 231 -15.97 -3.45 10.16
CA ASN A 231 -15.48 -2.76 8.96
C ASN A 231 -14.04 -3.18 8.64
N PRO A 232 -13.75 -3.78 7.46
CA PRO A 232 -12.42 -4.32 7.15
C PRO A 232 -11.37 -3.22 6.93
N ASP A 233 -11.74 -2.08 6.33
CA ASP A 233 -10.83 -0.96 6.11
C ASP A 233 -10.37 -0.37 7.45
N ALA A 234 -11.30 -0.19 8.38
CA ALA A 234 -11.00 0.28 9.73
C ALA A 234 -10.16 -0.72 10.54
N GLN A 235 -10.41 -2.03 10.40
CA GLN A 235 -9.58 -3.07 11.01
C GLN A 235 -8.14 -3.01 10.47
N TYR A 236 -7.98 -2.84 9.15
CA TYR A 236 -6.67 -2.63 8.54
C TYR A 236 -6.00 -1.36 9.08
N ASN A 237 -6.69 -0.22 9.08
CA ASN A 237 -6.17 1.07 9.56
C ASN A 237 -5.78 1.04 11.04
N LEU A 238 -6.56 0.36 11.87
CA LEU A 238 -6.25 0.14 13.28
C LEU A 238 -5.02 -0.77 13.45
N GLY A 239 -4.89 -1.79 12.62
CA GLY A 239 -3.70 -2.63 12.55
C GLY A 239 -2.45 -1.83 12.19
N VAL A 240 -2.53 -0.93 11.20
CA VAL A 240 -1.44 0.00 10.82
C VAL A 240 -1.08 0.92 11.98
N SER A 241 -2.08 1.43 12.71
CA SER A 241 -1.88 2.30 13.87
C SER A 241 -1.10 1.60 14.98
N TYR A 242 -1.44 0.35 15.30
CA TYR A 242 -0.69 -0.44 16.28
C TYR A 242 0.69 -0.86 15.81
N TYR A 243 0.85 -1.15 14.51
CA TYR A 243 2.14 -1.51 13.92
C TYR A 243 3.15 -0.37 13.98
N SER A 244 2.70 0.84 13.66
CA SER A 244 3.54 2.06 13.64
C SER A 244 3.65 2.77 14.98
N GLY A 245 2.69 2.59 15.89
CA GLY A 245 2.60 3.33 17.15
C GLY A 245 1.95 4.72 16.98
N ASN A 246 1.18 4.93 15.92
CA ASN A 246 0.50 6.19 15.66
C ASN A 246 -0.83 6.25 16.45
N GLY A 247 -0.90 7.15 17.43
CA GLY A 247 -2.09 7.35 18.27
C GLY A 247 -2.30 6.28 19.35
N VAL A 248 -1.51 5.22 19.35
CA VAL A 248 -1.48 4.14 20.33
C VAL A 248 -0.04 3.70 20.60
N THR A 249 0.19 3.03 21.72
CA THR A 249 1.48 2.38 21.98
C THR A 249 1.69 1.29 20.93
N LYS A 250 2.85 1.29 20.30
CA LYS A 250 3.25 0.27 19.30
C LYS A 250 3.10 -1.13 19.87
N ASN A 251 2.36 -1.97 19.18
CA ASN A 251 2.10 -3.34 19.60
C ASN A 251 1.85 -4.24 18.38
N PHE A 252 2.84 -5.02 18.01
CA PHE A 252 2.77 -5.91 16.86
C PHE A 252 1.74 -7.04 17.01
N GLN A 253 1.50 -7.54 18.24
CA GLN A 253 0.49 -8.56 18.49
C GLN A 253 -0.92 -8.04 18.20
N GLU A 254 -1.23 -6.83 18.68
CA GLU A 254 -2.50 -6.16 18.38
C GLU A 254 -2.63 -5.86 16.88
N ALA A 255 -1.54 -5.38 16.25
CA ALA A 255 -1.52 -5.16 14.80
C ALA A 255 -1.90 -6.43 14.03
N VAL A 256 -1.26 -7.56 14.36
CA VAL A 256 -1.55 -8.86 13.74
C VAL A 256 -3.00 -9.29 13.98
N ASN A 257 -3.54 -9.08 15.18
CA ASN A 257 -4.93 -9.45 15.49
C ASN A 257 -5.91 -8.69 14.59
N TRP A 258 -5.68 -7.39 14.38
CA TRP A 258 -6.53 -6.57 13.53
C TRP A 258 -6.32 -6.85 12.04
N TYR A 259 -5.06 -6.99 11.58
CA TYR A 259 -4.78 -7.41 10.20
C TYR A 259 -5.44 -8.75 9.87
N ARG A 260 -5.43 -9.73 10.80
CA ARG A 260 -6.06 -11.03 10.58
C ARG A 260 -7.56 -10.90 10.35
N LYS A 261 -8.26 -10.12 11.17
CA LYS A 261 -9.70 -9.88 11.00
C LYS A 261 -10.02 -9.31 9.61
N ALA A 262 -9.29 -8.27 9.18
CA ALA A 262 -9.47 -7.68 7.86
C ALA A 262 -9.08 -8.66 6.73
N ALA A 263 -7.96 -9.38 6.89
CA ALA A 263 -7.46 -10.34 5.91
C ALA A 263 -8.40 -11.53 5.69
N GLU A 264 -9.07 -12.00 6.75
CA GLU A 264 -10.09 -13.06 6.70
C GLU A 264 -11.35 -12.60 5.99
N GLN A 265 -11.67 -11.31 6.02
CA GLN A 265 -12.74 -10.69 5.24
C GLN A 265 -12.33 -10.39 3.79
N GLY A 266 -11.07 -10.63 3.42
CA GLY A 266 -10.59 -10.50 2.04
C GLY A 266 -9.78 -9.24 1.76
N ASP A 267 -9.53 -8.35 2.74
CA ASP A 267 -8.72 -7.16 2.49
C ASP A 267 -7.30 -7.51 2.05
N ALA A 268 -6.93 -7.12 0.83
CA ALA A 268 -5.65 -7.50 0.22
C ALA A 268 -4.46 -6.79 0.88
N ASN A 269 -4.63 -5.58 1.41
CA ASN A 269 -3.57 -4.86 2.11
C ASN A 269 -3.28 -5.50 3.47
N ALA A 270 -4.35 -5.86 4.20
CA ALA A 270 -4.22 -6.59 5.46
C ALA A 270 -3.59 -7.97 5.25
N GLN A 271 -3.96 -8.70 4.18
CA GLN A 271 -3.33 -9.97 3.82
C GLN A 271 -1.83 -9.80 3.56
N ASN A 272 -1.44 -8.77 2.79
CA ASN A 272 -0.02 -8.48 2.57
C ASN A 272 0.70 -8.16 3.89
N ASN A 273 0.14 -7.30 4.72
CA ASN A 273 0.77 -6.89 5.98
C ASN A 273 0.82 -8.05 7.00
N LEU A 274 -0.18 -8.90 7.05
CA LEU A 274 -0.16 -10.11 7.85
C LEU A 274 0.93 -11.08 7.36
N GLY A 275 1.07 -11.25 6.04
CA GLY A 275 2.17 -11.98 5.42
C GLY A 275 3.53 -11.43 5.83
N TRP A 276 3.70 -10.11 5.82
CA TRP A 276 4.91 -9.44 6.28
C TRP A 276 5.21 -9.73 7.76
N CYS A 277 4.19 -9.62 8.63
CA CYS A 277 4.35 -9.93 10.05
C CYS A 277 4.84 -11.37 10.28
N TYR A 278 4.29 -12.35 9.56
CA TYR A 278 4.78 -13.72 9.60
C TYR A 278 6.20 -13.89 9.05
N PHE A 279 6.53 -13.14 7.99
CA PHE A 279 7.87 -13.21 7.38
C PHE A 279 8.95 -12.68 8.31
N GLN A 280 8.68 -11.59 9.02
CA GLN A 280 9.61 -10.96 9.95
C GLN A 280 9.58 -11.61 11.35
N GLY A 281 8.46 -12.20 11.76
CA GLY A 281 8.23 -12.69 13.13
C GLY A 281 7.78 -11.56 14.07
N GLU A 282 7.05 -10.57 13.56
CA GLU A 282 6.55 -9.42 14.32
C GLU A 282 5.13 -9.68 14.81
N GLY A 283 4.95 -9.81 16.14
CA GLY A 283 3.66 -10.11 16.78
C GLY A 283 3.18 -11.56 16.59
N VAL A 284 3.89 -12.37 15.82
CA VAL A 284 3.67 -13.81 15.60
C VAL A 284 5.00 -14.54 15.45
N PRO A 285 5.08 -15.83 15.73
CA PRO A 285 6.27 -16.62 15.39
C PRO A 285 6.58 -16.53 13.90
N ARG A 286 7.86 -16.35 13.58
CA ARG A 286 8.31 -16.26 12.18
C ARG A 286 7.95 -17.53 11.43
N SER A 287 7.31 -17.38 10.29
CA SER A 287 6.92 -18.48 9.40
C SER A 287 6.83 -18.01 7.95
N SER A 288 7.84 -18.35 7.16
CA SER A 288 7.83 -18.03 5.73
C SER A 288 6.71 -18.76 4.98
N GLN A 289 6.29 -19.95 5.44
CA GLN A 289 5.18 -20.70 4.84
C GLN A 289 3.83 -19.96 5.03
N GLU A 290 3.56 -19.46 6.25
CA GLU A 290 2.35 -18.67 6.51
C GLU A 290 2.42 -17.32 5.75
N ALA A 291 3.60 -16.69 5.71
CA ALA A 291 3.80 -15.47 4.93
C ALA A 291 3.40 -15.66 3.46
N VAL A 292 3.90 -16.71 2.82
CA VAL A 292 3.59 -17.03 1.42
C VAL A 292 2.10 -17.29 1.19
N LYS A 293 1.41 -17.96 2.11
CA LYS A 293 -0.05 -18.18 2.00
C LYS A 293 -0.81 -16.86 1.93
N TRP A 294 -0.45 -15.92 2.80
CA TRP A 294 -1.11 -14.62 2.85
C TRP A 294 -0.71 -13.73 1.68
N TYR A 295 0.58 -13.69 1.31
CA TYR A 295 1.03 -12.99 0.11
C TYR A 295 0.33 -13.49 -1.16
N ARG A 296 0.14 -14.83 -1.30
CA ARG A 296 -0.55 -15.40 -2.45
C ARG A 296 -1.99 -14.92 -2.56
N LYS A 297 -2.74 -14.94 -1.45
CA LYS A 297 -4.13 -14.43 -1.43
C LYS A 297 -4.21 -12.97 -1.89
N ALA A 298 -3.33 -12.12 -1.35
CA ALA A 298 -3.28 -10.71 -1.73
C ALA A 298 -2.81 -10.51 -3.19
N ALA A 299 -1.81 -11.27 -3.63
CA ALA A 299 -1.26 -11.20 -4.98
C ALA A 299 -2.25 -11.63 -6.06
N GLU A 300 -3.07 -12.64 -5.77
CA GLU A 300 -4.15 -13.12 -6.66
C GLU A 300 -5.27 -12.07 -6.79
N GLN A 301 -5.49 -11.25 -5.79
CA GLN A 301 -6.38 -10.09 -5.83
C GLN A 301 -5.77 -8.87 -6.54
N GLY A 302 -4.50 -8.94 -6.95
CA GLY A 302 -3.84 -7.87 -7.69
C GLY A 302 -2.98 -6.94 -6.83
N ASN A 303 -2.81 -7.17 -5.52
CA ASN A 303 -1.97 -6.32 -4.68
C ASN A 303 -0.51 -6.38 -5.15
N ALA A 304 0.02 -5.23 -5.62
CA ALA A 304 1.35 -5.16 -6.22
C ALA A 304 2.48 -5.46 -5.21
N TYR A 305 2.35 -5.00 -3.96
CA TYR A 305 3.33 -5.29 -2.91
C TYR A 305 3.38 -6.78 -2.59
N ALA A 306 2.22 -7.43 -2.50
CA ALA A 306 2.15 -8.86 -2.27
C ALA A 306 2.71 -9.67 -3.44
N GLN A 307 2.47 -9.24 -4.68
CA GLN A 307 3.06 -9.84 -5.88
C GLN A 307 4.59 -9.75 -5.85
N CYS A 308 5.15 -8.58 -5.50
CA CYS A 308 6.58 -8.39 -5.34
C CYS A 308 7.14 -9.29 -4.21
N ASN A 309 6.49 -9.31 -3.04
CA ASN A 309 6.91 -10.13 -1.90
C ASN A 309 6.86 -11.63 -2.22
N LEU A 310 5.80 -12.08 -2.89
CA LEU A 310 5.66 -13.47 -3.34
C LEU A 310 6.74 -13.85 -4.36
N GLY A 311 7.03 -12.96 -5.32
CA GLY A 311 8.12 -13.12 -6.27
C GLY A 311 9.46 -13.29 -5.56
N ASN A 312 9.76 -12.46 -4.57
CA ASN A 312 10.97 -12.56 -3.75
C ASN A 312 11.03 -13.88 -2.96
N CYS A 313 9.89 -14.37 -2.45
CA CYS A 313 9.83 -15.67 -1.78
C CYS A 313 10.20 -16.83 -2.73
N TYR A 314 9.68 -16.82 -3.96
CA TYR A 314 10.03 -17.81 -4.97
C TYR A 314 11.49 -17.72 -5.41
N TYR A 315 12.02 -16.49 -5.59
CA TYR A 315 13.42 -16.27 -5.99
C TYR A 315 14.39 -16.86 -4.97
N ASN A 316 14.11 -16.66 -3.68
CA ASN A 316 14.98 -17.08 -2.58
C ASN A 316 14.67 -18.50 -2.04
N GLY A 317 13.54 -19.11 -2.42
CA GLY A 317 13.08 -20.38 -1.85
C GLY A 317 12.61 -20.23 -0.39
N GLN A 318 12.01 -19.08 -0.03
CA GLN A 318 11.58 -18.80 1.34
C GLN A 318 10.08 -19.13 1.52
N GLY A 319 9.81 -20.22 2.26
CA GLY A 319 8.44 -20.71 2.49
C GLY A 319 7.80 -21.43 1.29
N VAL A 320 8.50 -21.47 0.17
CA VAL A 320 8.18 -22.22 -1.05
C VAL A 320 9.45 -22.81 -1.66
N THR A 321 9.33 -23.81 -2.52
CA THR A 321 10.45 -24.28 -3.35
C THR A 321 10.90 -23.13 -4.25
N LYS A 322 12.23 -22.95 -4.36
CA LYS A 322 12.82 -21.94 -5.24
C LYS A 322 12.38 -22.19 -6.68
N ASP A 323 11.79 -21.18 -7.28
CA ASP A 323 11.35 -21.18 -8.67
C ASP A 323 11.52 -19.77 -9.28
N ILE A 324 12.57 -19.61 -10.08
CA ILE A 324 12.93 -18.33 -10.66
C ILE A 324 11.93 -17.87 -11.72
N GLN A 325 11.34 -18.80 -12.47
CA GLN A 325 10.34 -18.46 -13.50
C GLN A 325 9.06 -17.93 -12.84
N GLU A 326 8.57 -18.60 -11.80
CA GLU A 326 7.41 -18.13 -11.05
C GLU A 326 7.72 -16.80 -10.33
N ALA A 327 8.94 -16.63 -9.82
CA ALA A 327 9.40 -15.35 -9.25
C ALA A 327 9.26 -14.20 -10.25
N VAL A 328 9.80 -14.37 -11.46
CA VAL A 328 9.74 -13.34 -12.52
C VAL A 328 8.30 -13.05 -12.95
N LYS A 329 7.45 -14.06 -13.02
CA LYS A 329 6.03 -13.91 -13.37
C LYS A 329 5.30 -13.00 -12.37
N TRP A 330 5.53 -13.19 -11.08
CA TRP A 330 4.92 -12.34 -10.05
C TRP A 330 5.55 -10.94 -10.01
N CYS A 331 6.90 -10.85 -10.10
CA CYS A 331 7.58 -9.56 -10.19
C CYS A 331 7.12 -8.74 -11.40
N ARG A 332 6.88 -9.39 -12.55
CA ARG A 332 6.37 -8.70 -13.76
C ARG A 332 4.99 -8.08 -13.53
N LYS A 333 4.06 -8.82 -12.90
CA LYS A 333 2.72 -8.29 -12.59
C LYS A 333 2.81 -7.04 -11.70
N ALA A 334 3.66 -7.07 -10.66
CA ALA A 334 3.87 -5.92 -9.79
C ALA A 334 4.55 -4.75 -10.54
N ALA A 335 5.55 -5.04 -11.35
CA ALA A 335 6.28 -4.03 -12.14
C ALA A 335 5.38 -3.32 -13.17
N GLU A 336 4.47 -4.05 -13.80
CA GLU A 336 3.48 -3.51 -14.74
C GLU A 336 2.47 -2.60 -14.05
N GLN A 337 2.17 -2.83 -12.77
CA GLN A 337 1.36 -1.95 -11.93
C GLN A 337 2.13 -0.73 -11.40
N GLY A 338 3.43 -0.65 -11.64
CA GLY A 338 4.25 0.50 -11.26
C GLY A 338 5.11 0.32 -10.02
N ASP A 339 5.11 -0.85 -9.35
CA ASP A 339 5.95 -1.08 -8.18
C ASP A 339 7.44 -0.94 -8.52
N ALA A 340 8.12 0.04 -7.91
CA ALA A 340 9.50 0.37 -8.24
C ALA A 340 10.50 -0.73 -7.85
N VAL A 341 10.23 -1.45 -6.76
CA VAL A 341 11.07 -2.57 -6.31
C VAL A 341 10.96 -3.73 -7.29
N ALA A 342 9.74 -4.06 -7.72
CA ALA A 342 9.50 -5.10 -8.70
C ALA A 342 10.09 -4.73 -10.08
N GLN A 343 10.01 -3.47 -10.49
CA GLN A 343 10.65 -2.98 -11.72
C GLN A 343 12.17 -3.16 -11.66
N TYR A 344 12.80 -2.80 -10.53
CA TYR A 344 14.22 -3.03 -10.32
C TYR A 344 14.58 -4.52 -10.34
N ASN A 345 13.83 -5.37 -9.65
CA ASN A 345 14.04 -6.82 -9.62
C ASN A 345 13.88 -7.44 -11.02
N LEU A 346 12.89 -7.02 -11.78
CA LEU A 346 12.69 -7.46 -13.16
C LEU A 346 13.84 -7.01 -14.07
N GLY A 347 14.37 -5.79 -13.86
CA GLY A 347 15.57 -5.31 -14.53
C GLY A 347 16.78 -6.21 -14.25
N ASN A 348 16.98 -6.63 -12.99
CA ASN A 348 18.03 -7.58 -12.61
C ASN A 348 17.84 -8.94 -13.31
N SER A 349 16.59 -9.43 -13.37
CA SER A 349 16.29 -10.70 -14.05
C SER A 349 16.68 -10.65 -15.53
N TYR A 350 16.38 -9.57 -16.23
CA TYR A 350 16.82 -9.38 -17.62
C TYR A 350 18.33 -9.15 -17.78
N LEU A 351 18.98 -8.52 -16.79
CA LEU A 351 20.43 -8.29 -16.82
C LEU A 351 21.23 -9.60 -16.73
N HIS A 352 20.73 -10.57 -15.95
CA HIS A 352 21.44 -11.81 -15.65
C HIS A 352 20.86 -13.05 -16.35
N GLY A 353 19.73 -12.92 -17.05
CA GLY A 353 19.03 -14.07 -17.63
C GLY A 353 18.34 -14.95 -16.58
N ASP A 354 18.00 -14.40 -15.42
CA ASP A 354 17.38 -15.13 -14.32
C ASP A 354 15.87 -15.31 -14.58
N GLY A 355 15.46 -16.51 -15.03
CA GLY A 355 14.06 -16.86 -15.32
C GLY A 355 13.46 -16.21 -16.58
N VAL A 356 14.25 -15.46 -17.31
CA VAL A 356 13.98 -14.88 -18.63
C VAL A 356 15.26 -14.89 -19.44
N ASP A 357 15.17 -14.79 -20.76
CA ASP A 357 16.35 -14.61 -21.60
C ASP A 357 17.04 -13.28 -21.28
N GLU A 358 18.38 -13.30 -21.24
CA GLU A 358 19.16 -12.07 -21.01
C GLU A 358 18.83 -11.02 -22.08
N ASN A 359 18.49 -9.82 -21.62
CA ASN A 359 18.18 -8.69 -22.49
C ASN A 359 18.53 -7.37 -21.80
N LEU A 360 19.70 -6.84 -22.16
CA LEU A 360 20.24 -5.64 -21.55
C LEU A 360 19.37 -4.39 -21.83
N GLN A 361 18.70 -4.33 -22.99
CA GLN A 361 17.81 -3.23 -23.34
C GLN A 361 16.55 -3.23 -22.47
N GLU A 362 15.93 -4.41 -22.27
CA GLU A 362 14.80 -4.55 -21.36
C GLU A 362 15.22 -4.28 -19.89
N ALA A 363 16.41 -4.73 -19.47
CA ALA A 363 16.95 -4.41 -18.15
C ALA A 363 17.00 -2.90 -17.90
N VAL A 364 17.58 -2.15 -18.85
CA VAL A 364 17.67 -0.69 -18.78
C VAL A 364 16.30 -0.02 -18.77
N LYS A 365 15.36 -0.50 -19.56
CA LYS A 365 13.99 0.03 -19.61
C LYS A 365 13.29 -0.09 -18.25
N TRP A 366 13.45 -1.23 -17.58
CA TRP A 366 12.86 -1.43 -16.25
C TRP A 366 13.60 -0.66 -15.17
N TYR A 367 14.94 -0.60 -15.20
CA TYR A 367 15.72 0.26 -14.29
C TYR A 367 15.32 1.72 -14.43
N ARG A 368 15.12 2.23 -15.67
CA ARG A 368 14.69 3.60 -15.91
C ARG A 368 13.36 3.91 -15.24
N LYS A 369 12.35 3.04 -15.41
CA LYS A 369 11.05 3.23 -14.78
C LYS A 369 11.16 3.33 -13.25
N ALA A 370 11.93 2.44 -12.62
CA ALA A 370 12.15 2.47 -11.17
C ALA A 370 12.98 3.71 -10.74
N ALA A 371 14.00 4.07 -11.52
CA ALA A 371 14.88 5.22 -11.25
C ALA A 371 14.14 6.57 -11.35
N GLU A 372 13.22 6.69 -12.28
CA GLU A 372 12.36 7.88 -12.45
C GLU A 372 11.39 8.05 -11.29
N GLN A 373 10.96 6.97 -10.64
CA GLN A 373 10.19 6.99 -9.40
C GLN A 373 11.05 7.30 -8.16
N GLY A 374 12.37 7.44 -8.31
CA GLY A 374 13.28 7.78 -7.22
C GLY A 374 13.94 6.57 -6.55
N TYR A 375 13.76 5.34 -7.02
CA TYR A 375 14.36 4.16 -6.39
C TYR A 375 15.90 4.17 -6.54
N ALA A 376 16.61 4.35 -5.42
CA ALA A 376 18.06 4.63 -5.42
C ALA A 376 18.90 3.51 -6.04
N ASP A 377 18.56 2.22 -5.78
CA ASP A 377 19.31 1.10 -6.35
C ASP A 377 19.12 1.01 -7.87
N ALA A 378 17.94 1.35 -8.38
CA ALA A 378 17.70 1.42 -9.82
C ALA A 378 18.44 2.61 -10.47
N GLN A 379 18.50 3.75 -9.79
CA GLN A 379 19.30 4.90 -10.24
C GLN A 379 20.78 4.54 -10.31
N TYR A 380 21.31 3.85 -9.30
CA TYR A 380 22.67 3.34 -9.32
C TYR A 380 22.89 2.38 -10.50
N SER A 381 22.03 1.37 -10.66
CA SER A 381 22.17 0.37 -11.73
C SER A 381 22.05 0.98 -13.13
N LEU A 382 21.14 1.94 -13.31
CA LEU A 382 21.03 2.69 -14.57
C LEU A 382 22.28 3.51 -14.85
N GLY A 383 22.87 4.12 -13.82
CA GLY A 383 24.17 4.79 -13.91
C GLY A 383 25.28 3.85 -14.35
N VAL A 384 25.33 2.62 -13.83
CA VAL A 384 26.29 1.58 -14.25
C VAL A 384 26.07 1.18 -15.71
N CYS A 385 24.80 1.03 -16.14
CA CYS A 385 24.48 0.72 -17.54
C CYS A 385 25.02 1.81 -18.49
N TYR A 386 24.81 3.08 -18.18
CA TYR A 386 25.34 4.19 -18.98
C TYR A 386 26.88 4.28 -18.94
N TYR A 387 27.47 4.03 -17.76
CA TYR A 387 28.93 4.07 -17.62
C TYR A 387 29.64 3.00 -18.48
N ASN A 388 29.06 1.78 -18.51
CA ASN A 388 29.64 0.66 -19.27
C ASN A 388 29.14 0.56 -20.71
N GLY A 389 28.03 1.20 -21.08
CA GLY A 389 27.34 1.00 -22.36
C GLY A 389 26.59 -0.32 -22.44
N GLN A 390 26.00 -0.78 -21.32
CA GLN A 390 25.23 -2.03 -21.23
C GLN A 390 23.77 -1.77 -21.53
N GLY A 391 23.26 -2.25 -22.65
CA GLY A 391 21.86 -2.06 -23.09
C GLY A 391 21.50 -0.62 -23.50
N VAL A 392 22.45 0.30 -23.43
CA VAL A 392 22.38 1.70 -23.88
C VAL A 392 23.73 2.12 -24.43
N THR A 393 23.76 3.16 -25.25
CA THR A 393 25.02 3.80 -25.66
C THR A 393 25.73 4.36 -24.41
N LYS A 394 27.05 4.11 -24.34
CA LYS A 394 27.89 4.63 -23.25
C LYS A 394 27.79 6.15 -23.18
N ASP A 395 27.42 6.67 -22.02
CA ASP A 395 27.33 8.10 -21.75
C ASP A 395 27.73 8.39 -20.30
N LEU A 396 28.94 8.89 -20.12
CA LEU A 396 29.49 9.16 -18.80
C LEU A 396 28.82 10.34 -18.09
N GLN A 397 28.26 11.30 -18.83
CA GLN A 397 27.53 12.43 -18.24
C GLN A 397 26.18 11.96 -17.67
N GLU A 398 25.46 11.16 -18.44
CA GLU A 398 24.22 10.57 -17.98
C GLU A 398 24.46 9.59 -16.81
N ALA A 399 25.55 8.80 -16.86
CA ALA A 399 25.96 7.95 -15.74
C ALA A 399 26.15 8.75 -14.43
N VAL A 400 26.91 9.84 -14.50
CA VAL A 400 27.15 10.71 -13.34
C VAL A 400 25.86 11.33 -12.82
N LYS A 401 24.96 11.73 -13.69
CA LYS A 401 23.64 12.28 -13.30
C LYS A 401 22.82 11.27 -12.47
N TRP A 402 22.80 10.02 -12.89
CA TRP A 402 22.11 8.95 -12.16
C TRP A 402 22.84 8.55 -10.89
N TYR A 403 24.18 8.44 -10.90
CA TYR A 403 24.96 8.23 -9.68
C TYR A 403 24.73 9.34 -8.65
N ARG A 404 24.65 10.61 -9.08
CA ARG A 404 24.39 11.74 -8.17
C ARG A 404 23.03 11.58 -7.46
N LYS A 405 21.96 11.30 -8.22
CA LYS A 405 20.63 11.08 -7.65
C LYS A 405 20.62 9.97 -6.59
N ALA A 406 21.24 8.83 -6.90
CA ALA A 406 21.35 7.72 -5.96
C ALA A 406 22.25 8.07 -4.74
N ALA A 407 23.36 8.76 -4.97
CA ALA A 407 24.31 9.16 -3.94
C ALA A 407 23.71 10.17 -2.94
N GLU A 408 22.89 11.10 -3.42
CA GLU A 408 22.16 12.06 -2.61
C GLU A 408 21.13 11.39 -1.69
N GLN A 409 20.56 10.26 -2.10
CA GLN A 409 19.68 9.41 -1.30
C GLN A 409 20.46 8.47 -0.34
N GLY A 410 21.80 8.49 -0.37
CA GLY A 410 22.61 7.71 0.55
C GLY A 410 23.15 6.39 0.01
N ASN A 411 22.90 6.02 -1.26
CA ASN A 411 23.43 4.78 -1.83
C ASN A 411 24.98 4.83 -1.84
N ASP A 412 25.62 3.97 -1.04
CA ASP A 412 27.07 3.97 -0.83
C ASP A 412 27.87 3.62 -2.08
N LYS A 413 27.34 2.72 -2.91
CA LYS A 413 27.97 2.33 -4.20
C LYS A 413 27.96 3.50 -5.18
N ALA A 414 26.83 4.22 -5.24
CA ALA A 414 26.71 5.41 -6.08
C ALA A 414 27.61 6.55 -5.58
N GLN A 415 27.71 6.75 -4.26
CA GLN A 415 28.64 7.72 -3.68
C GLN A 415 30.09 7.40 -4.05
N TYR A 416 30.49 6.13 -3.94
CA TYR A 416 31.82 5.70 -4.36
C TYR A 416 32.05 5.95 -5.86
N ASN A 417 31.12 5.52 -6.73
CA ASN A 417 31.28 5.70 -8.18
C ASN A 417 31.30 7.19 -8.58
N LEU A 418 30.47 8.01 -7.94
CA LEU A 418 30.48 9.46 -8.17
C LEU A 418 31.82 10.08 -7.73
N GLY A 419 32.35 9.66 -6.57
CA GLY A 419 33.67 10.05 -6.11
C GLY A 419 34.79 9.64 -7.10
N PHE A 420 34.69 8.44 -7.66
CA PHE A 420 35.62 7.94 -8.70
C PHE A 420 35.52 8.77 -9.98
N CYS A 421 34.31 9.09 -10.44
CA CYS A 421 34.10 9.94 -11.62
C CYS A 421 34.74 11.32 -11.42
N TYR A 422 34.60 11.95 -10.27
CA TYR A 422 35.29 13.22 -9.97
C TYR A 422 36.80 13.08 -9.88
N PHE A 423 37.31 11.98 -9.34
CA PHE A 423 38.74 11.75 -9.23
C PHE A 423 39.39 11.60 -10.63
N LYS A 424 38.73 10.91 -11.56
CA LYS A 424 39.18 10.67 -12.91
C LYS A 424 38.86 11.82 -13.89
N GLY A 425 37.84 12.61 -13.63
CA GLY A 425 37.27 13.57 -14.60
C GLY A 425 36.41 12.90 -15.67
N GLU A 426 35.71 11.83 -15.31
CA GLU A 426 34.86 11.05 -16.22
C GLU A 426 33.39 11.51 -16.09
N GLY A 427 32.85 12.09 -17.16
CA GLY A 427 31.50 12.64 -17.22
C GLY A 427 31.30 13.94 -16.41
N VAL A 428 32.30 14.36 -15.66
CA VAL A 428 32.39 15.62 -14.92
C VAL A 428 33.81 16.16 -14.93
N PRO A 429 34.03 17.47 -14.77
CA PRO A 429 35.35 18.01 -14.55
C PRO A 429 36.03 17.38 -13.33
N ARG A 430 37.32 17.07 -13.47
CA ARG A 430 38.10 16.51 -12.37
C ARG A 430 38.09 17.45 -11.15
N SER A 431 37.80 16.88 -9.98
CA SER A 431 37.82 17.61 -8.70
C SER A 431 38.16 16.67 -7.56
N SER A 432 39.36 16.78 -7.02
CA SER A 432 39.80 15.98 -5.87
C SER A 432 38.99 16.29 -4.62
N GLN A 433 38.52 17.54 -4.44
CA GLN A 433 37.68 17.95 -3.30
C GLN A 433 36.31 17.24 -3.35
N GLU A 434 35.64 17.26 -4.50
CA GLU A 434 34.36 16.53 -4.66
C GLU A 434 34.56 15.01 -4.55
N ALA A 435 35.66 14.48 -5.09
CA ALA A 435 36.00 13.07 -4.95
C ALA A 435 36.12 12.66 -3.48
N VAL A 436 36.85 13.44 -2.68
CA VAL A 436 36.99 13.20 -1.23
C VAL A 436 35.66 13.31 -0.50
N LYS A 437 34.85 14.32 -0.82
CA LYS A 437 33.54 14.53 -0.21
C LYS A 437 32.62 13.30 -0.39
N TRP A 438 32.54 12.76 -1.59
CA TRP A 438 31.70 11.60 -1.89
C TRP A 438 32.29 10.30 -1.36
N ASN A 439 33.61 10.09 -1.53
CA ASN A 439 34.28 8.93 -0.92
C ASN A 439 34.16 8.91 0.60
N ARG A 440 34.18 10.07 1.30
CA ARG A 440 34.00 10.15 2.74
C ARG A 440 32.61 9.62 3.16
N LYS A 441 31.54 10.07 2.47
CA LYS A 441 30.17 9.60 2.73
C LYS A 441 30.05 8.08 2.57
N ALA A 442 30.58 7.52 1.49
CA ALA A 442 30.60 6.09 1.27
C ALA A 442 31.46 5.34 2.29
N ALA A 443 32.63 5.87 2.63
CA ALA A 443 33.56 5.27 3.60
C ALA A 443 32.99 5.22 5.03
N GLU A 444 32.24 6.24 5.44
CA GLU A 444 31.55 6.30 6.72
C GLU A 444 30.44 5.26 6.81
N GLN A 445 29.75 4.95 5.70
CA GLN A 445 28.79 3.85 5.58
C GLN A 445 29.48 2.47 5.52
N GLY A 446 30.79 2.45 5.34
CA GLY A 446 31.56 1.22 5.38
C GLY A 446 31.97 0.67 4.02
N ASN A 447 31.79 1.39 2.92
CA ASN A 447 32.27 0.97 1.61
C ASN A 447 33.80 0.81 1.61
N ALA A 448 34.30 -0.41 1.38
CA ALA A 448 35.73 -0.73 1.50
C ALA A 448 36.59 -0.02 0.45
N TYR A 449 36.09 0.14 -0.78
CA TYR A 449 36.82 0.83 -1.84
C TYR A 449 36.89 2.34 -1.58
N ALA A 450 35.80 2.94 -1.08
CA ALA A 450 35.79 4.33 -0.68
C ALA A 450 36.71 4.60 0.52
N GLN A 451 36.78 3.67 1.49
CA GLN A 451 37.73 3.74 2.60
C GLN A 451 39.18 3.71 2.12
N TYR A 452 39.48 2.87 1.14
CA TYR A 452 40.80 2.85 0.50
C TYR A 452 41.09 4.18 -0.20
N ASN A 453 40.18 4.67 -1.05
CA ASN A 453 40.36 5.92 -1.77
C ASN A 453 40.56 7.12 -0.83
N LEU A 454 39.78 7.18 0.24
CA LEU A 454 39.92 8.23 1.24
C LEU A 454 41.25 8.16 1.98
N GLY A 455 41.72 6.95 2.30
CA GLY A 455 43.06 6.71 2.85
C GLY A 455 44.16 7.17 1.91
N TYR A 456 44.01 6.91 0.61
CA TYR A 456 44.92 7.35 -0.43
C TYR A 456 44.98 8.88 -0.56
N CYS A 457 43.79 9.54 -0.53
CA CYS A 457 43.73 10.99 -0.56
C CYS A 457 44.45 11.63 0.63
N TYR A 458 44.29 11.10 1.86
CA TYR A 458 45.00 11.57 3.03
C TYR A 458 46.52 11.27 3.00
N LEU A 459 46.94 10.19 2.34
CA LEU A 459 48.37 9.84 2.19
C LEU A 459 49.11 10.82 1.30
N HIS A 460 48.44 11.35 0.26
CA HIS A 460 49.04 12.15 -0.81
C HIS A 460 48.61 13.63 -0.81
N GLY A 461 47.70 14.03 0.09
CA GLY A 461 47.17 15.39 0.09
C GLY A 461 46.22 15.68 -1.11
N ASP A 462 45.60 14.67 -1.71
CA ASP A 462 44.74 14.84 -2.86
C ASP A 462 43.35 15.30 -2.45
N GLY A 463 43.05 16.59 -2.59
CA GLY A 463 41.74 17.20 -2.24
C GLY A 463 41.48 17.38 -0.75
N VAL A 464 42.44 17.03 0.09
CA VAL A 464 42.49 17.23 1.53
C VAL A 464 43.94 17.46 1.96
N ASP A 465 44.18 18.08 3.11
CA ASP A 465 45.52 18.18 3.68
C ASP A 465 46.07 16.77 3.97
N GLU A 466 47.36 16.60 3.73
CA GLU A 466 48.06 15.35 3.99
C GLU A 466 47.97 15.01 5.49
N ASN A 467 47.56 13.77 5.78
CA ASN A 467 47.43 13.28 7.15
C ASN A 467 47.63 11.74 7.21
N TYR A 468 48.85 11.36 7.53
CA TYR A 468 49.23 9.94 7.58
C TYR A 468 48.44 9.15 8.65
N ALA A 469 48.09 9.76 9.77
CA ALA A 469 47.31 9.09 10.81
C ALA A 469 45.89 8.76 10.31
N LEU A 470 45.25 9.70 9.62
CA LEU A 470 43.95 9.45 8.99
C LEU A 470 44.07 8.46 7.81
N ALA A 471 45.14 8.53 7.04
CA ALA A 471 45.40 7.57 5.97
C ALA A 471 45.44 6.14 6.52
N VAL A 472 46.25 5.89 7.55
CA VAL A 472 46.34 4.60 8.23
C VAL A 472 44.99 4.14 8.84
N LYS A 473 44.26 5.06 9.46
CA LYS A 473 42.93 4.78 10.01
C LYS A 473 41.98 4.21 8.94
N TRP A 474 41.94 4.85 7.78
CA TRP A 474 41.06 4.43 6.69
C TRP A 474 41.58 3.19 5.98
N PHE A 475 42.88 3.07 5.70
CA PHE A 475 43.47 1.85 5.15
C PHE A 475 43.22 0.65 6.06
N ARG A 476 43.33 0.80 7.37
CA ARG A 476 43.08 -0.29 8.31
C ARG A 476 41.63 -0.77 8.24
N LYS A 477 40.64 0.16 8.20
CA LYS A 477 39.22 -0.20 8.03
C LYS A 477 38.98 -0.99 6.73
N SER A 478 39.53 -0.51 5.63
CA SER A 478 39.41 -1.15 4.32
C SER A 478 40.14 -2.52 4.28
N ALA A 479 41.37 -2.59 4.82
CA ALA A 479 42.20 -3.78 4.86
C ALA A 479 41.55 -4.93 5.69
N LEU A 480 40.88 -4.58 6.78
CA LEU A 480 40.13 -5.55 7.61
C LEU A 480 38.93 -6.13 6.85
N LYS A 481 38.39 -5.42 5.88
CA LYS A 481 37.33 -5.90 4.97
C LYS A 481 37.88 -6.69 3.76
N GLY A 482 39.19 -6.90 3.72
CA GLY A 482 39.82 -7.73 2.70
C GLY A 482 40.34 -6.97 1.47
N ASN A 483 40.19 -5.66 1.39
CA ASN A 483 40.69 -4.89 0.23
C ASN A 483 42.21 -5.03 0.09
N SER A 484 42.66 -5.64 -0.99
CA SER A 484 44.09 -5.95 -1.22
C SER A 484 44.94 -4.70 -1.36
N MET A 485 44.46 -3.64 -2.03
CA MET A 485 45.18 -2.39 -2.18
C MET A 485 45.37 -1.69 -0.84
N ALA A 486 44.32 -1.67 0.00
CA ALA A 486 44.43 -1.10 1.35
C ALA A 486 45.39 -1.90 2.23
N GLN A 487 45.42 -3.22 2.13
CA GLN A 487 46.38 -4.08 2.83
C GLN A 487 47.83 -3.74 2.39
N GLY A 488 48.08 -3.60 1.07
CA GLY A 488 49.38 -3.20 0.56
C GLY A 488 49.82 -1.84 1.10
N ASN A 489 48.95 -0.82 1.00
CA ASN A 489 49.27 0.52 1.50
C ASN A 489 49.42 0.59 3.03
N LEU A 490 48.66 -0.20 3.79
CA LEU A 490 48.86 -0.30 5.23
C LEU A 490 50.21 -0.95 5.57
N GLY A 491 50.65 -1.97 4.79
CA GLY A 491 51.98 -2.53 4.88
C GLY A 491 53.08 -1.48 4.61
N TYR A 492 52.87 -0.67 3.56
CA TYR A 492 53.76 0.44 3.20
C TYR A 492 53.85 1.51 4.34
N CYS A 493 52.69 1.88 4.92
CA CYS A 493 52.70 2.80 6.05
C CYS A 493 53.51 2.28 7.23
N TYR A 494 53.38 0.98 7.56
CA TYR A 494 54.23 0.39 8.62
C TYR A 494 55.72 0.28 8.25
N GLU A 495 56.04 0.02 6.98
CA GLU A 495 57.45 0.00 6.50
C GLU A 495 58.09 1.36 6.60
N MET A 496 57.38 2.42 6.22
CA MET A 496 57.90 3.77 6.19
C MET A 496 57.78 4.52 7.55
N GLY A 497 56.85 4.10 8.40
CA GLY A 497 56.49 4.78 9.63
C GLY A 497 55.55 5.95 9.41
N TYR A 498 54.71 5.90 8.38
CA TYR A 498 53.72 6.94 8.07
C TYR A 498 52.48 6.76 8.93
N GLY A 499 52.21 7.70 9.84
CA GLY A 499 51.04 7.71 10.72
C GLY A 499 50.99 6.57 11.76
N VAL A 500 51.99 5.71 11.79
CA VAL A 500 52.22 4.61 12.75
C VAL A 500 53.72 4.48 13.05
N ALA A 501 54.09 3.89 14.17
CA ALA A 501 55.48 3.53 14.42
C ALA A 501 55.97 2.54 13.36
N LYS A 502 57.19 2.79 12.85
CA LYS A 502 57.84 1.92 11.85
C LYS A 502 57.95 0.48 12.40
N ASN A 503 57.40 -0.49 11.64
CA ASN A 503 57.36 -1.88 12.08
C ASN A 503 57.37 -2.82 10.86
N TYR A 504 58.51 -3.39 10.55
CA TYR A 504 58.68 -4.27 9.44
C TYR A 504 57.90 -5.62 9.60
N GLN A 505 57.71 -6.12 10.83
CA GLN A 505 56.94 -7.34 11.06
C GLN A 505 55.46 -7.12 10.72
N GLU A 506 54.88 -6.02 11.14
CA GLU A 506 53.52 -5.64 10.74
C GLU A 506 53.43 -5.35 9.23
N ALA A 507 54.41 -4.71 8.64
CA ALA A 507 54.48 -4.48 7.21
C ALA A 507 54.40 -5.81 6.43
N VAL A 508 55.25 -6.77 6.77
CA VAL A 508 55.26 -8.11 6.17
C VAL A 508 53.92 -8.84 6.33
N LYS A 509 53.29 -8.73 7.50
CA LYS A 509 51.98 -9.34 7.76
C LYS A 509 50.91 -8.82 6.80
N TRP A 510 50.87 -7.53 6.56
CA TRP A 510 49.92 -6.92 5.64
C TRP A 510 50.30 -7.15 4.18
N TYR A 511 51.59 -7.05 3.80
CA TYR A 511 52.04 -7.40 2.47
C TYR A 511 51.71 -8.85 2.10
N ARG A 512 51.85 -9.80 3.02
CA ARG A 512 51.53 -11.21 2.80
C ARG A 512 50.03 -11.40 2.49
N LYS A 513 49.16 -10.71 3.19
CA LYS A 513 47.71 -10.76 2.94
C LYS A 513 47.36 -10.19 1.57
N SER A 514 47.97 -9.05 1.20
CA SER A 514 47.76 -8.39 -0.07
C SER A 514 48.35 -9.21 -1.24
N ALA A 515 49.57 -9.69 -1.08
CA ALA A 515 50.28 -10.50 -2.07
C ALA A 515 49.56 -11.83 -2.36
N GLY A 516 49.01 -12.45 -1.32
CA GLY A 516 48.19 -13.66 -1.44
C GLY A 516 46.90 -13.48 -2.23
N GLN A 517 46.43 -12.25 -2.39
CA GLN A 517 45.31 -11.88 -3.27
C GLN A 517 45.76 -11.45 -4.68
N GLY A 518 47.02 -11.59 -5.01
CA GLY A 518 47.55 -11.27 -6.34
C GLY A 518 48.00 -9.82 -6.56
N ASN A 519 48.02 -8.98 -5.49
CA ASN A 519 48.51 -7.60 -5.65
C ASN A 519 50.00 -7.60 -5.95
N THR A 520 50.38 -7.23 -7.18
CA THR A 520 51.76 -7.27 -7.69
C THR A 520 52.70 -6.32 -6.92
N THR A 521 52.24 -5.13 -6.56
CA THR A 521 53.01 -4.20 -5.74
C THR A 521 53.35 -4.76 -4.37
N ALA A 522 52.38 -5.40 -3.73
CA ALA A 522 52.58 -6.05 -2.42
C ALA A 522 53.48 -7.29 -2.54
N GLN A 523 53.38 -8.07 -3.66
CA GLN A 523 54.27 -9.19 -3.94
C GLN A 523 55.71 -8.71 -4.06
N ARG A 524 55.99 -7.62 -4.79
CA ARG A 524 57.33 -7.02 -4.88
C ARG A 524 57.83 -6.53 -3.52
N SER A 525 56.98 -5.86 -2.75
CA SER A 525 57.33 -5.38 -1.42
C SER A 525 57.67 -6.54 -0.47
N LEU A 526 56.87 -7.64 -0.51
CA LEU A 526 57.14 -8.85 0.26
C LEU A 526 58.42 -9.54 -0.18
N ALA A 527 58.71 -9.61 -1.49
CA ALA A 527 59.98 -10.11 -2.04
C ALA A 527 61.15 -9.31 -1.49
N ASN A 528 61.09 -7.97 -1.52
CA ASN A 528 62.09 -7.08 -0.91
C ASN A 528 62.32 -7.36 0.56
N CYS A 529 61.23 -7.58 1.33
CA CYS A 529 61.33 -7.94 2.75
C CYS A 529 62.14 -9.22 2.95
N TYR A 530 61.91 -10.27 2.15
CA TYR A 530 62.72 -11.50 2.19
C TYR A 530 64.15 -11.34 1.69
N ALA A 531 64.38 -10.57 0.63
CA ALA A 531 65.71 -10.33 0.06
C ALA A 531 66.63 -9.61 1.05
N TYR A 532 66.12 -8.63 1.78
CA TYR A 532 66.89 -7.82 2.68
C TYR A 532 66.75 -8.20 4.17
N GLY A 533 65.93 -9.17 4.53
CA GLY A 533 65.70 -9.56 5.90
C GLY A 533 64.92 -8.54 6.73
N ARG A 534 64.02 -7.78 6.13
CA ARG A 534 63.19 -6.73 6.79
C ARG A 534 61.92 -7.35 7.36
N GLY A 535 61.84 -7.46 8.70
CA GLY A 535 60.70 -8.00 9.41
C GLY A 535 60.51 -9.53 9.30
N VAL A 536 61.34 -10.17 8.48
CA VAL A 536 61.45 -11.63 8.35
C VAL A 536 62.93 -12.00 8.17
N PRO A 537 63.34 -13.24 8.48
CA PRO A 537 64.68 -13.70 8.16
C PRO A 537 64.96 -13.64 6.63
N LYS A 538 66.19 -13.23 6.28
CA LYS A 538 66.60 -13.16 4.87
C LYS A 538 66.43 -14.55 4.21
N ASN A 539 65.77 -14.56 3.05
CA ASN A 539 65.50 -15.82 2.32
C ASN A 539 65.38 -15.53 0.83
N GLN A 540 66.47 -15.80 0.07
CA GLN A 540 66.53 -15.52 -1.36
C GLN A 540 65.52 -16.34 -2.16
N ALA A 541 65.32 -17.63 -1.85
CA ALA A 541 64.36 -18.47 -2.55
C ALA A 541 62.92 -17.96 -2.44
N LYS A 542 62.51 -17.43 -1.25
CA LYS A 542 61.20 -16.80 -1.08
C LYS A 542 61.13 -15.44 -1.77
N ALA A 543 62.23 -14.70 -1.81
CA ALA A 543 62.28 -13.44 -2.56
C ALA A 543 62.06 -13.70 -4.06
N ASP A 544 62.80 -14.64 -4.64
CA ASP A 544 62.68 -15.02 -6.03
C ASP A 544 61.27 -15.50 -6.40
N TYR A 545 60.69 -16.35 -5.55
CA TYR A 545 59.30 -16.79 -5.71
C TYR A 545 58.30 -15.63 -5.79
N TRP A 546 58.38 -14.65 -4.91
CA TRP A 546 57.46 -13.54 -4.90
C TRP A 546 57.74 -12.53 -6.05
N TYR A 547 59.00 -12.35 -6.47
CA TYR A 547 59.31 -11.60 -7.67
C TYR A 547 58.75 -12.24 -8.95
N GLN A 548 58.90 -13.57 -9.05
CA GLN A 548 58.30 -14.31 -10.15
C GLN A 548 56.79 -14.13 -10.21
N LYS A 549 56.12 -14.32 -9.08
CA LYS A 549 54.66 -14.10 -8.97
C LYS A 549 54.22 -12.67 -9.33
N ALA A 550 54.99 -11.68 -8.94
CA ALA A 550 54.70 -10.29 -9.32
C ALA A 550 54.85 -10.06 -10.84
N ASN A 551 55.81 -10.73 -11.49
CA ASN A 551 56.03 -10.63 -12.94
C ASN A 551 55.00 -11.44 -13.77
N GLU A 552 54.45 -12.55 -13.21
CA GLU A 552 53.39 -13.32 -13.84
C GLU A 552 52.03 -12.57 -13.81
N GLY A 553 51.85 -11.59 -12.92
CA GLY A 553 50.63 -10.81 -12.75
C GLY A 553 50.60 -9.47 -13.49
N GLU A 554 51.68 -9.12 -14.21
CA GLU A 554 51.76 -7.98 -15.11
C GLU A 554 51.40 -8.39 -16.54
#